data_9da3cc4581c2bbaa886231f3920f89ce
#
_entry.id   9da3cc4581c2bbaa886231f3920f89ce
#
_cell.length_a   1.000
_cell.length_b   1.000
_cell.length_c   1.000
_cell.angle_alpha   90.00
_cell.angle_beta   90.00
_cell.angle_gamma   90.00
#
_symmetry.space_group_name_H-M   'P 1'
#
loop_
_entity.id
_entity.type
_entity.pdbx_description
1 polymer ?
#
loop_
_entity_poly.entity_id
_entity_poly.type
_entity_poly.pdbx_seq_one_letter_code
_entity_poly.pdbx_strand_id
1 'polypeptide(L)'
;NLQIFCGCTLLEFNFHEWADTLHGLERLSSSWDNYIELLRNAKSTAIPQELQIPFEQLLVYFLYRHVPSALYDGDINSKIGFAIISIQILAAMANESKEDIAELARMYSAEIEYSDENLEIIFEKLTEI
;
A
#
# COMPACT_ATOMS: atom_id res chain seq x y z
N ASN A 1 -5.81 8.29 14.60
CA ASN A 1 -4.65 7.41 14.66
C ASN A 1 -4.88 6.18 13.78
N LEU A 2 -3.97 5.93 12.84
CA LEU A 2 -4.10 4.84 11.89
C LEU A 2 -4.13 3.46 12.58
N GLN A 3 -3.37 3.29 13.65
CA GLN A 3 -3.35 2.02 14.38
C GLN A 3 -4.69 1.73 15.05
N ILE A 4 -5.35 2.75 15.57
CA ILE A 4 -6.67 2.59 16.18
C ILE A 4 -7.70 2.29 15.11
N PHE A 5 -7.65 3.04 14.00
CA PHE A 5 -8.55 2.83 12.88
C PHE A 5 -8.42 1.42 12.31
N CYS A 6 -7.19 0.93 12.25
CA CYS A 6 -6.85 -0.34 11.65
C CYS A 6 -6.59 -1.39 12.72
N GLY A 7 -7.58 -1.70 13.53
CA GLY A 7 -7.42 -2.72 14.57
C GLY A 7 -6.89 -4.05 14.04
N CYS A 8 -7.08 -4.31 12.73
CA CYS A 8 -6.53 -5.47 12.06
C CYS A 8 -5.02 -5.39 11.83
N THR A 9 -4.42 -4.21 12.00
CA THR A 9 -2.98 -4.04 11.78
C THR A 9 -2.12 -4.61 12.89
N LEU A 10 -2.73 -5.26 13.85
CA LEU A 10 -1.98 -6.06 14.81
C LEU A 10 -1.31 -7.25 14.15
N LEU A 11 -1.69 -7.56 12.91
CA LEU A 11 -0.98 -8.55 12.12
C LEU A 11 0.35 -7.96 11.66
N GLU A 12 1.41 -8.75 11.81
CA GLU A 12 2.73 -8.32 11.40
C GLU A 12 2.78 -8.05 9.90
N PHE A 13 3.32 -6.89 9.53
CA PHE A 13 3.58 -6.57 8.14
C PHE A 13 4.87 -7.27 7.71
N ASN A 14 4.76 -8.15 6.73
CA ASN A 14 5.92 -8.89 6.23
C ASN A 14 6.54 -8.16 5.04
N PHE A 15 7.64 -7.48 5.28
CA PHE A 15 8.32 -6.67 4.26
C PHE A 15 8.76 -7.49 3.06
N HIS A 16 9.35 -8.65 3.30
CA HIS A 16 9.85 -9.50 2.21
C HIS A 16 8.72 -10.07 1.37
N GLU A 17 7.66 -10.52 2.02
CA GLU A 17 6.52 -11.10 1.33
C GLU A 17 5.84 -10.07 0.43
N TRP A 18 5.63 -8.85 0.94
CA TRP A 18 5.01 -7.80 0.14
C TRP A 18 5.94 -7.31 -0.96
N ALA A 19 7.24 -7.22 -0.70
CA ALA A 19 8.20 -6.87 -1.74
C ALA A 19 8.21 -7.93 -2.85
N ASP A 20 8.16 -9.20 -2.51
CA ASP A 20 8.08 -10.27 -3.49
C ASP A 20 6.77 -10.21 -4.29
N THR A 21 5.67 -9.92 -3.62
CA THR A 21 4.38 -9.76 -4.30
C THR A 21 4.43 -8.63 -5.31
N LEU A 22 4.92 -7.46 -4.91
CA LEU A 22 5.03 -6.31 -5.82
C LEU A 22 5.99 -6.59 -6.97
N HIS A 23 7.09 -7.28 -6.69
CA HIS A 23 8.07 -7.61 -7.72
C HIS A 23 7.49 -8.54 -8.79
N GLY A 24 6.54 -9.37 -8.42
CA GLY A 24 5.86 -10.29 -9.34
C GLY A 24 4.78 -9.65 -10.19
N LEU A 25 4.39 -8.41 -9.89
CA LEU A 25 3.35 -7.71 -10.64
C LEU A 25 3.92 -7.07 -11.91
N GLU A 26 3.03 -6.73 -12.85
CA GLU A 26 3.42 -6.00 -14.04
C GLU A 26 3.93 -4.61 -13.66
N ARG A 27 5.02 -4.19 -14.30
CA ARG A 27 5.66 -2.91 -14.00
C ARG A 27 5.72 -2.02 -15.23
N LEU A 28 5.48 -0.72 -15.02
CA LEU A 28 5.60 0.29 -16.06
C LEU A 28 6.99 0.89 -16.11
N SER A 29 7.66 1.02 -14.96
CA SER A 29 8.96 1.70 -14.86
C SER A 29 9.96 0.84 -14.12
N SER A 30 11.17 0.76 -14.66
CA SER A 30 12.25 0.03 -14.01
C SER A 30 12.70 0.71 -12.71
N SER A 31 12.47 2.01 -12.56
CA SER A 31 12.81 2.72 -11.32
C SER A 31 11.96 2.24 -10.13
N TRP A 32 10.79 1.70 -10.40
CA TRP A 32 9.94 1.12 -9.35
C TRP A 32 10.63 -0.03 -8.63
N ASP A 33 11.49 -0.78 -9.32
CA ASP A 33 12.22 -1.88 -8.70
C ASP A 33 13.11 -1.40 -7.55
N ASN A 34 13.66 -0.19 -7.66
CA ASN A 34 14.48 0.37 -6.58
C ASN A 34 13.65 0.59 -5.31
N TYR A 35 12.40 1.04 -5.47
CA TYR A 35 11.52 1.25 -4.32
C TYR A 35 11.03 -0.06 -3.74
N ILE A 36 10.84 -1.09 -4.56
CA ILE A 36 10.52 -2.43 -4.07
C ILE A 36 11.68 -2.96 -3.20
N GLU A 37 12.93 -2.71 -3.61
CA GLU A 37 14.07 -3.12 -2.79
C GLU A 37 14.17 -2.32 -1.50
N LEU A 38 13.80 -1.04 -1.51
CA LEU A 38 13.69 -0.28 -0.26
C LEU A 38 12.67 -0.91 0.68
N LEU A 39 11.53 -1.32 0.14
CA LEU A 39 10.51 -2.01 0.92
C LEU A 39 11.05 -3.31 1.50
N ARG A 40 11.76 -4.09 0.71
CA ARG A 40 12.31 -5.38 1.15
C ARG A 40 13.25 -5.22 2.33
N ASN A 41 14.04 -4.15 2.34
CA ASN A 41 15.05 -3.89 3.37
C ASN A 41 14.53 -2.97 4.48
N ALA A 42 13.29 -2.53 4.41
CA ALA A 42 12.72 -1.63 5.40
C ALA A 42 12.57 -2.33 6.76
N LYS A 43 12.59 -1.53 7.82
CA LYS A 43 12.53 -2.04 9.18
C LYS A 43 11.30 -1.56 9.95
N SER A 44 10.56 -0.62 9.40
CA SER A 44 9.44 -0.01 10.10
C SER A 44 8.39 0.53 9.14
N THR A 45 7.12 0.37 9.50
CA THR A 45 6.00 1.02 8.83
C THR A 45 5.52 2.23 9.63
N ALA A 46 6.29 2.70 10.60
CA ALA A 46 5.93 3.86 11.40
C ALA A 46 5.87 5.10 10.50
N ILE A 47 4.84 5.91 10.71
CA ILE A 47 4.66 7.14 9.93
C ILE A 47 5.35 8.27 10.68
N PRO A 48 6.34 8.96 10.04
CA PRO A 48 6.95 10.13 10.67
C PRO A 48 5.90 11.17 11.04
N GLN A 49 6.12 11.87 12.15
CA GLN A 49 5.13 12.82 12.66
C GLN A 49 4.78 13.90 11.63
N GLU A 50 5.76 14.37 10.88
CA GLU A 50 5.55 15.40 9.85
C GLU A 50 4.75 14.89 8.65
N LEU A 51 4.58 13.58 8.52
CA LEU A 51 3.82 12.97 7.42
C LEU A 51 2.47 12.43 7.86
N GLN A 52 2.06 12.63 9.11
CA GLN A 52 0.78 12.11 9.61
C GLN A 52 -0.41 12.60 8.78
N ILE A 53 -0.46 13.90 8.51
CA ILE A 53 -1.58 14.46 7.75
C ILE A 53 -1.60 13.95 6.30
N PRO A 54 -0.49 13.99 5.54
CA PRO A 54 -0.48 13.40 4.21
C PRO A 54 -0.90 11.94 4.19
N PHE A 55 -0.46 11.14 5.16
CA PHE A 55 -0.84 9.72 5.19
C PHE A 55 -2.31 9.51 5.54
N GLU A 56 -2.88 10.35 6.41
CA GLU A 56 -4.32 10.29 6.67
C GLU A 56 -5.11 10.62 5.40
N GLN A 57 -4.66 11.59 4.64
CA GLN A 57 -5.30 11.95 3.37
C GLN A 57 -5.18 10.82 2.35
N LEU A 58 -4.05 10.14 2.29
CA LEU A 58 -3.86 8.98 1.42
C LEU A 58 -4.77 7.83 1.82
N LEU A 59 -4.92 7.58 3.10
CA LEU A 59 -5.83 6.53 3.58
C LEU A 59 -7.27 6.81 3.12
N VAL A 60 -7.71 8.06 3.30
CA VAL A 60 -9.05 8.47 2.85
C VAL A 60 -9.18 8.29 1.34
N TYR A 61 -8.16 8.69 0.59
CA TYR A 61 -8.13 8.55 -0.86
C TYR A 61 -8.31 7.07 -1.27
N PHE A 62 -7.53 6.16 -0.68
CA PHE A 62 -7.62 4.75 -1.02
C PHE A 62 -8.99 4.16 -0.66
N LEU A 63 -9.54 4.55 0.48
CA LEU A 63 -10.86 4.09 0.89
C LEU A 63 -11.95 4.58 -0.08
N TYR A 64 -11.94 5.86 -0.42
CA TYR A 64 -12.94 6.40 -1.34
C TYR A 64 -12.82 5.82 -2.73
N ARG A 65 -11.62 5.50 -3.16
CA ARG A 65 -11.40 4.97 -4.50
C ARG A 65 -11.86 3.51 -4.62
N HIS A 66 -11.62 2.69 -3.63
CA HIS A 66 -11.77 1.24 -3.78
C HIS A 66 -12.96 0.64 -3.02
N VAL A 67 -13.34 1.18 -1.87
CA VAL A 67 -14.44 0.60 -1.07
C VAL A 67 -15.76 0.58 -1.85
N PRO A 68 -16.12 1.61 -2.63
CA PRO A 68 -17.39 1.56 -3.37
C PRO A 68 -17.54 0.36 -4.31
N SER A 69 -16.44 -0.19 -4.83
CA SER A 69 -16.52 -1.36 -5.70
C SER A 69 -17.03 -2.61 -4.96
N ALA A 70 -17.03 -2.59 -3.63
CA ALA A 70 -17.61 -3.68 -2.84
C ALA A 70 -19.12 -3.79 -3.03
N LEU A 71 -19.78 -2.75 -3.53
CA LEU A 71 -21.19 -2.82 -3.89
C LEU A 71 -21.44 -3.85 -5.00
N TYR A 72 -20.43 -4.13 -5.82
CA TYR A 72 -20.53 -5.05 -6.94
C TYR A 72 -20.06 -6.46 -6.60
N ASP A 73 -18.97 -6.58 -5.84
CA ASP A 73 -18.38 -7.88 -5.55
C ASP A 73 -18.58 -8.35 -4.10
N GLY A 74 -19.12 -7.50 -3.24
CA GLY A 74 -19.38 -7.84 -1.84
C GLY A 74 -18.15 -7.98 -0.96
N ASP A 75 -16.97 -7.63 -1.48
CA ASP A 75 -15.70 -7.85 -0.77
C ASP A 75 -15.14 -6.54 -0.22
N ILE A 76 -15.79 -6.02 0.83
CA ILE A 76 -15.35 -4.80 1.48
C ILE A 76 -14.04 -5.01 2.24
N ASN A 77 -13.82 -6.21 2.77
CA ASN A 77 -12.64 -6.47 3.60
C ASN A 77 -11.34 -6.34 2.82
N SER A 78 -11.28 -6.84 1.58
CA SER A 78 -10.07 -6.69 0.79
C SER A 78 -9.84 -5.25 0.34
N LYS A 79 -10.91 -4.48 0.15
CA LYS A 79 -10.78 -3.06 -0.20
C LYS A 79 -10.21 -2.23 0.96
N ILE A 80 -10.72 -2.48 2.17
CA ILE A 80 -10.17 -1.84 3.37
C ILE A 80 -8.74 -2.32 3.60
N GLY A 81 -8.50 -3.63 3.47
CA GLY A 81 -7.16 -4.20 3.58
C GLY A 81 -6.18 -3.58 2.61
N PHE A 82 -6.61 -3.32 1.37
CA PHE A 82 -5.77 -2.67 0.37
C PHE A 82 -5.37 -1.25 0.82
N ALA A 83 -6.31 -0.49 1.37
CA ALA A 83 -6.01 0.86 1.86
C ALA A 83 -4.95 0.79 2.97
N ILE A 84 -5.10 -0.13 3.91
CA ILE A 84 -4.17 -0.29 5.04
C ILE A 84 -2.79 -0.72 4.53
N ILE A 85 -2.73 -1.73 3.68
CA ILE A 85 -1.48 -2.25 3.13
C ILE A 85 -0.76 -1.16 2.32
N SER A 86 -1.51 -0.39 1.54
CA SER A 86 -0.93 0.69 0.74
C SER A 86 -0.24 1.72 1.62
N ILE A 87 -0.88 2.10 2.73
CA ILE A 87 -0.28 3.01 3.70
C ILE A 87 0.99 2.41 4.31
N GLN A 88 0.96 1.15 4.66
CA GLN A 88 2.13 0.48 5.25
C GLN A 88 3.29 0.38 4.27
N ILE A 89 3.02 0.05 3.02
CA ILE A 89 4.03 -0.01 1.96
C ILE A 89 4.65 1.37 1.75
N LEU A 90 3.83 2.40 1.61
CA LEU A 90 4.32 3.75 1.39
C LEU A 90 5.10 4.27 2.60
N ALA A 91 4.66 3.97 3.82
CA ALA A 91 5.40 4.36 5.01
C ALA A 91 6.76 3.68 5.08
N ALA A 92 6.82 2.39 4.77
CA ALA A 92 8.09 1.66 4.73
C ALA A 92 9.06 2.27 3.71
N MET A 93 8.57 2.57 2.51
CA MET A 93 9.39 3.19 1.47
C MET A 93 9.84 4.60 1.88
N ALA A 94 8.94 5.39 2.49
CA ALA A 94 9.27 6.74 2.93
C ALA A 94 10.34 6.74 4.01
N ASN A 95 10.35 5.74 4.90
CA ASN A 95 11.34 5.64 5.95
C ASN A 95 12.75 5.34 5.41
N GLU A 96 12.83 4.69 4.26
CA GLU A 96 14.10 4.30 3.65
C GLU A 96 14.52 5.21 2.49
N SER A 97 13.66 6.14 2.09
CA SER A 97 13.89 7.02 0.95
C SER A 97 13.82 8.47 1.40
N LYS A 98 14.50 9.33 0.64
CA LYS A 98 14.37 10.79 0.81
C LYS A 98 13.36 11.38 -0.18
N GLU A 99 12.67 10.52 -0.92
CA GLU A 99 11.71 10.97 -1.92
C GLU A 99 10.50 11.62 -1.26
N ASP A 100 9.95 12.62 -1.92
CA ASP A 100 8.72 13.27 -1.49
C ASP A 100 7.57 12.27 -1.48
N ILE A 101 6.73 12.31 -0.43
CA ILE A 101 5.61 11.39 -0.30
C ILE A 101 4.62 11.52 -1.46
N ALA A 102 4.44 12.72 -2.00
CA ALA A 102 3.58 12.92 -3.16
C ALA A 102 4.09 12.14 -4.38
N GLU A 103 5.39 12.13 -4.58
CA GLU A 103 6.00 11.39 -5.69
C GLU A 103 5.92 9.88 -5.46
N LEU A 104 6.15 9.42 -4.24
CA LEU A 104 5.99 8.00 -3.90
C LEU A 104 4.56 7.54 -4.15
N ALA A 105 3.58 8.35 -3.72
CA ALA A 105 2.17 8.03 -3.92
C ALA A 105 1.81 8.00 -5.40
N ARG A 106 2.36 8.93 -6.18
CA ARG A 106 2.14 8.98 -7.62
C ARG A 106 2.67 7.71 -8.30
N MET A 107 3.88 7.30 -7.94
CA MET A 107 4.48 6.08 -8.51
C MET A 107 3.68 4.84 -8.10
N TYR A 108 3.26 4.78 -6.85
CA TYR A 108 2.46 3.68 -6.35
C TYR A 108 1.14 3.55 -7.13
N SER A 109 0.44 4.67 -7.32
CA SER A 109 -0.79 4.68 -8.10
C SER A 109 -0.55 4.23 -9.54
N ALA A 110 0.50 4.75 -10.17
CA ALA A 110 0.81 4.41 -11.56
C ALA A 110 1.13 2.93 -11.73
N GLU A 111 1.87 2.35 -10.79
CA GLU A 111 2.31 0.96 -10.90
C GLU A 111 1.24 -0.03 -10.43
N ILE A 112 0.45 0.34 -9.45
CA ILE A 112 -0.49 -0.58 -8.81
C ILE A 112 -1.94 -0.30 -9.19
N GLU A 113 -2.41 0.93 -8.98
CA GLU A 113 -3.84 1.23 -9.11
C GLU A 113 -4.34 1.30 -10.54
N TYR A 114 -3.48 1.68 -11.48
CA TYR A 114 -3.87 1.76 -12.88
C TYR A 114 -3.85 0.42 -13.60
N SER A 115 -3.40 -0.63 -12.95
CA SER A 115 -3.43 -1.98 -13.51
C SER A 115 -4.52 -2.80 -12.80
N ASP A 116 -5.59 -3.09 -13.50
CA ASP A 116 -6.67 -3.92 -12.95
C ASP A 116 -6.15 -5.31 -12.56
N GLU A 117 -5.22 -5.85 -13.33
CA GLU A 117 -4.63 -7.15 -13.02
C GLU A 117 -3.84 -7.11 -11.72
N ASN A 118 -3.03 -6.06 -11.53
CA ASN A 118 -2.25 -5.91 -10.30
C ASN A 118 -3.16 -5.75 -9.09
N LEU A 119 -4.20 -4.92 -9.21
CA LEU A 119 -5.17 -4.75 -8.13
C LEU A 119 -5.84 -6.07 -7.77
N GLU A 120 -6.24 -6.85 -8.77
CA GLU A 120 -6.93 -8.10 -8.53
C GLU A 120 -6.04 -9.10 -7.80
N ILE A 121 -4.77 -9.18 -8.17
CA ILE A 121 -3.81 -10.05 -7.49
C ILE A 121 -3.67 -9.66 -6.02
N ILE A 122 -3.58 -8.37 -5.75
CA ILE A 122 -3.46 -7.88 -4.37
C ILE A 122 -4.74 -8.14 -3.58
N PHE A 123 -5.90 -7.90 -4.17
CA PHE A 123 -7.17 -8.17 -3.50
C PHE A 123 -7.31 -9.66 -3.16
N GLU A 124 -6.92 -10.55 -4.07
CA GLU A 124 -6.96 -11.99 -3.82
C GLU A 124 -6.02 -12.39 -2.67
N LYS A 125 -4.82 -11.82 -2.66
CA LYS A 125 -3.88 -12.07 -1.56
C LYS A 125 -4.47 -11.65 -0.22
N LEU A 126 -5.16 -10.52 -0.19
CA LEU A 126 -5.76 -10.01 1.04
C LEU A 126 -6.94 -10.84 1.53
N THR A 127 -7.65 -11.52 0.64
CA THR A 127 -8.75 -12.40 1.04
C THR A 127 -8.25 -13.68 1.70
N GLU A 128 -7.00 -14.04 1.53
CA GLU A 128 -6.41 -15.24 2.11
C GLU A 128 -5.90 -15.03 3.54
N ILE A 129 -5.93 -13.80 4.02
CA ILE A 129 -5.43 -13.46 5.37
C ILE A 129 -6.55 -13.66 6.44
#